data_7db1b094e551f89230e01ede1c8e797d
#
_entry.id   7db1b094e551f89230e01ede1c8e797d
#
_cell.length_a   1.000
_cell.length_b   1.000
_cell.length_c   1.000
_cell.angle_alpha   90.00
_cell.angle_beta   90.00
_cell.angle_gamma   90.00
#
_symmetry.space_group_name_H-M   'P 1'
#
loop_
_entity.id
_entity.type
_entity.pdbx_description
1 polymer ?
#
loop_
_entity_poly.entity_id
_entity_poly.type
_entity_poly.pdbx_seq_one_letter_code
_entity_poly.pdbx_strand_id
1 'polypeptide(L)'
;AVKQLMPSSLLRDYHTTQAPSTRRNVRHLTRKSELAEDKLNTILSSRDYRCDGLWVVAISRTSDSKYSLEELQQALLKPKFTLYLGRKSCPLALPLSPKVVSDVSLKDALDTEFLPLTRSVKEDSLWLSSNGITTYFWEGNKDDLAAEGTVMTTQPWDNPLSRTRWQFNQRIVHQLSIREVR
;
A
#
# COMPACT_ATOMS: atom_id res chain seq x y z
N ALA A 1 0.96 10.72 -2.80
CA ALA A 1 1.91 10.23 -3.81
C ALA A 1 2.85 9.19 -3.19
N VAL A 2 3.45 8.36 -4.03
CA VAL A 2 4.33 7.26 -3.59
C VAL A 2 5.52 7.15 -4.54
N LYS A 3 6.72 7.01 -3.96
CA LYS A 3 7.94 6.65 -4.68
C LYS A 3 8.32 5.22 -4.30
N GLN A 4 8.41 4.35 -5.29
CA GLN A 4 8.86 2.98 -5.13
C GLN A 4 10.37 2.91 -5.36
N LEU A 5 11.12 2.62 -4.31
CA LEU A 5 12.57 2.46 -4.34
C LEU A 5 12.95 1.01 -4.65
N MET A 6 12.18 0.07 -4.11
CA MET A 6 12.41 -1.35 -4.34
C MET A 6 11.07 -2.02 -4.69
N PRO A 7 10.99 -2.70 -5.84
CA PRO A 7 9.81 -3.46 -6.19
C PRO A 7 9.66 -4.63 -5.24
N SER A 8 8.42 -4.87 -4.81
CA SER A 8 8.10 -6.02 -3.97
C SER A 8 8.09 -7.31 -4.79
N SER A 9 8.41 -8.43 -4.15
CA SER A 9 8.10 -9.75 -4.65
C SER A 9 6.65 -10.12 -4.34
N LEU A 10 6.03 -10.93 -5.20
CA LEU A 10 4.67 -11.41 -5.01
C LEU A 10 4.70 -12.80 -4.35
N LEU A 11 4.13 -12.89 -3.15
CA LEU A 11 3.82 -14.15 -2.51
C LEU A 11 2.32 -14.43 -2.67
N ARG A 12 1.98 -15.48 -3.41
CA ARG A 12 0.60 -15.95 -3.55
C ARG A 12 0.33 -17.11 -2.63
N ASP A 13 -0.62 -16.92 -1.72
CA ASP A 13 -1.09 -17.92 -0.77
C ASP A 13 -2.48 -18.39 -1.19
N TYR A 14 -2.67 -19.71 -1.21
CA TYR A 14 -3.93 -20.34 -1.55
C TYR A 14 -4.63 -20.81 -0.28
N HIS A 15 -5.86 -20.36 -0.11
CA HIS A 15 -6.72 -20.77 1.00
C HIS A 15 -7.92 -21.54 0.49
N THR A 16 -8.21 -22.65 1.15
CA THR A 16 -9.46 -23.37 0.94
C THR A 16 -10.44 -23.03 2.06
N THR A 17 -11.68 -22.80 1.70
CA THR A 17 -12.79 -22.63 2.63
C THR A 17 -13.88 -23.62 2.26
N GLN A 18 -14.31 -24.40 3.23
CA GLN A 18 -15.43 -25.29 3.05
C GLN A 18 -16.73 -24.59 3.48
N ALA A 19 -17.77 -24.73 2.68
CA ALA A 19 -19.10 -24.21 2.96
C ALA A 19 -20.14 -25.31 2.70
N PRO A 20 -21.24 -25.36 3.48
CA PRO A 20 -22.30 -26.34 3.21
C PRO A 20 -22.91 -26.07 1.83
N SER A 21 -23.40 -27.12 1.20
CA SER A 21 -24.19 -26.97 -0.02
C SER A 21 -25.49 -26.24 0.32
N THR A 22 -25.79 -25.17 -0.40
CA THR A 22 -26.97 -24.31 -0.14
C THR A 22 -28.26 -25.17 -0.27
N ARG A 23 -28.85 -25.50 0.86
CA ARG A 23 -30.21 -26.09 0.94
C ARG A 23 -31.15 -24.95 1.39
N ARG A 24 -32.29 -24.79 0.71
CA ARG A 24 -33.22 -23.67 0.92
C ARG A 24 -33.74 -23.49 2.36
N ASN A 25 -33.69 -24.48 3.21
CA ASN A 25 -34.35 -24.49 4.52
C ASN A 25 -33.42 -24.78 5.71
N VAL A 26 -32.11 -24.84 5.52
CA VAL A 26 -31.16 -25.08 6.62
C VAL A 26 -30.48 -23.79 7.00
N ARG A 27 -30.63 -23.38 8.26
CA ARG A 27 -29.95 -22.21 8.83
C ARG A 27 -28.93 -22.65 9.86
N HIS A 28 -27.66 -22.41 9.56
CA HIS A 28 -26.57 -22.64 10.50
C HIS A 28 -26.36 -21.41 11.37
N LEU A 29 -26.28 -21.59 12.68
CA LEU A 29 -26.02 -20.50 13.63
C LEU A 29 -24.53 -20.38 13.98
N THR A 30 -23.74 -21.41 13.71
CA THR A 30 -22.32 -21.42 14.02
C THR A 30 -21.52 -22.05 12.89
N ARG A 31 -20.24 -21.71 12.79
CA ARG A 31 -19.32 -22.34 11.83
C ARG A 31 -19.18 -23.84 12.07
N LYS A 32 -19.24 -24.28 13.33
CA LYS A 32 -19.21 -25.70 13.68
C LYS A 32 -20.38 -26.46 13.06
N SER A 33 -21.60 -25.89 13.10
CA SER A 33 -22.78 -26.53 12.50
C SER A 33 -22.73 -26.54 10.97
N GLU A 34 -22.15 -25.52 10.34
CA GLU A 34 -21.91 -25.50 8.89
C GLU A 34 -20.99 -26.63 8.44
N LEU A 35 -19.89 -26.85 9.17
CA LEU A 35 -18.89 -27.86 8.85
C LEU A 35 -19.29 -29.28 9.21
N ALA A 36 -20.39 -29.46 9.94
CA ALA A 36 -20.94 -30.79 10.29
C ALA A 36 -21.86 -31.35 9.20
N GLU A 37 -22.10 -30.65 8.11
CA GLU A 37 -22.89 -31.13 6.97
C GLU A 37 -22.16 -32.27 6.23
N ASP A 38 -22.90 -33.26 5.76
CA ASP A 38 -22.35 -34.41 5.03
C ASP A 38 -21.71 -34.02 3.70
N LYS A 39 -22.19 -32.93 3.09
CA LYS A 39 -21.67 -32.44 1.80
C LYS A 39 -21.22 -30.98 1.91
N LEU A 40 -19.92 -30.82 1.82
CA LEU A 40 -19.27 -29.50 1.82
C LEU A 40 -18.75 -29.16 0.43
N ASN A 41 -18.95 -27.92 0.02
CA ASN A 41 -18.32 -27.35 -1.17
C ASN A 41 -17.01 -26.70 -0.75
N THR A 42 -15.94 -26.99 -1.47
CA THR A 42 -14.65 -26.36 -1.25
C THR A 42 -14.48 -25.18 -2.20
N ILE A 43 -14.27 -24.01 -1.63
CA ILE A 43 -13.99 -22.76 -2.36
C ILE A 43 -12.51 -22.49 -2.23
N LEU A 44 -11.82 -22.37 -3.36
CA LEU A 44 -10.43 -21.93 -3.41
C LEU A 44 -10.39 -20.41 -3.55
N SER A 45 -9.63 -19.76 -2.68
CA SER A 45 -9.33 -18.32 -2.80
C SER A 45 -7.83 -18.08 -2.78
N SER A 46 -7.35 -17.14 -3.59
CA SER A 46 -5.97 -16.70 -3.57
C SER A 46 -5.84 -15.39 -2.78
N ARG A 47 -4.69 -15.22 -2.14
CA ARG A 47 -4.31 -14.01 -1.40
C ARG A 47 -2.91 -13.63 -1.80
N ASP A 48 -2.79 -12.45 -2.37
CA ASP A 48 -1.52 -11.92 -2.81
C ASP A 48 -0.92 -11.01 -1.73
N TYR A 49 0.33 -11.27 -1.37
CA TYR A 49 1.12 -10.48 -0.45
C TYR A 49 2.29 -9.86 -1.20
N ARG A 50 2.57 -8.60 -0.90
CA ARG A 50 3.74 -7.90 -1.38
C ARG A 50 4.82 -7.95 -0.31
N CYS A 51 5.93 -8.66 -0.60
CA CYS A 51 7.04 -8.85 0.32
C CYS A 51 8.25 -8.02 -0.14
N ASP A 52 9.04 -7.56 0.83
CA ASP A 52 10.34 -6.91 0.61
C ASP A 52 10.31 -5.69 -0.32
N GLY A 53 9.21 -4.95 -0.29
CA GLY A 53 9.10 -3.68 -1.00
C GLY A 53 9.48 -2.50 -0.13
N LEU A 54 10.08 -1.46 -0.73
CA LEU A 54 10.40 -0.21 -0.06
C LEU A 54 9.78 0.97 -0.80
N TRP A 55 9.06 1.79 -0.06
CA TRP A 55 8.38 2.97 -0.59
C TRP A 55 8.58 4.19 0.30
N VAL A 56 8.67 5.36 -0.33
CA VAL A 56 8.48 6.65 0.32
C VAL A 56 7.08 7.14 -0.01
N VAL A 57 6.34 7.60 0.99
CA VAL A 57 4.97 8.09 0.84
C VAL A 57 4.93 9.57 1.21
N ALA A 58 4.48 10.42 0.30
CA ALA A 58 4.21 11.83 0.56
C ALA A 58 2.70 12.03 0.79
N ILE A 59 2.38 12.74 1.86
CA ILE A 59 1.01 13.06 2.26
C ILE A 59 0.91 14.59 2.38
N SER A 60 -0.08 15.19 1.74
CA SER A 60 -0.42 16.61 1.89
C SER A 60 -1.77 16.78 2.58
N ARG A 61 -1.95 17.92 3.25
CA ARG A 61 -3.25 18.29 3.83
C ARG A 61 -4.20 18.77 2.73
N THR A 62 -5.45 18.43 2.89
CA THR A 62 -6.57 19.08 2.20
C THR A 62 -7.16 20.17 3.10
N SER A 63 -7.96 21.08 2.52
CA SER A 63 -8.68 22.13 3.27
C SER A 63 -9.51 21.57 4.44
N ASP A 64 -10.05 20.37 4.29
CA ASP A 64 -10.95 19.74 5.25
C ASP A 64 -10.22 18.81 6.25
N SER A 65 -8.89 18.80 6.22
CA SER A 65 -8.09 17.95 7.11
C SER A 65 -8.23 18.41 8.56
N LYS A 66 -8.65 17.50 9.44
CA LYS A 66 -8.81 17.75 10.89
C LYS A 66 -7.49 17.84 11.64
N TYR A 67 -6.43 17.23 11.13
CA TYR A 67 -5.15 17.10 11.80
C TYR A 67 -4.07 17.86 11.03
N SER A 68 -3.09 18.42 11.75
CA SER A 68 -1.90 18.99 11.14
C SER A 68 -0.91 17.91 10.71
N LEU A 69 0.08 18.26 9.90
CA LEU A 69 1.13 17.31 9.51
C LEU A 69 2.02 16.95 10.70
N GLU A 70 2.23 17.88 11.63
CA GLU A 70 2.98 17.67 12.87
C GLU A 70 2.27 16.69 13.81
N GLU A 71 0.94 16.81 13.95
CA GLU A 71 0.14 15.85 14.71
C GLU A 71 0.21 14.45 14.09
N LEU A 72 0.13 14.36 12.76
CA LEU A 72 0.28 13.09 12.03
C LEU A 72 1.69 12.52 12.20
N GLN A 73 2.72 13.36 12.14
CA GLN A 73 4.11 12.95 12.38
C GLN A 73 4.24 12.33 13.78
N GLN A 74 3.74 12.98 14.82
CA GLN A 74 3.81 12.47 16.19
C GLN A 74 3.04 11.15 16.35
N ALA A 75 1.88 11.03 15.72
CA ALA A 75 1.08 9.81 15.74
C ALA A 75 1.77 8.64 15.01
N LEU A 76 2.52 8.90 13.95
CA LEU A 76 3.29 7.90 13.22
C LEU A 76 4.57 7.48 13.93
N LEU A 77 5.22 8.41 14.65
CA LEU A 77 6.40 8.12 15.48
C LEU A 77 6.04 7.28 16.72
N LYS A 78 4.86 7.52 17.30
CA LYS A 78 4.38 6.83 18.51
C LYS A 78 2.95 6.33 18.30
N PRO A 79 2.74 5.34 17.40
CA PRO A 79 1.41 4.88 17.09
C PRO A 79 0.77 4.18 18.30
N LYS A 80 -0.49 4.51 18.61
CA LYS A 80 -1.26 3.89 19.69
C LYS A 80 -1.56 2.42 19.43
N PHE A 81 -1.68 2.05 18.16
CA PHE A 81 -1.92 0.68 17.71
C PHE A 81 -0.84 0.25 16.74
N THR A 82 -0.52 -1.04 16.70
CA THR A 82 0.40 -1.60 15.72
C THR A 82 -0.09 -1.30 14.30
N LEU A 83 0.76 -0.65 13.51
CA LEU A 83 0.48 -0.33 12.12
C LEU A 83 0.62 -1.58 11.25
N TYR A 84 -0.23 -1.69 10.22
CA TYR A 84 -0.19 -2.79 9.27
C TYR A 84 -0.69 -2.37 7.89
N LEU A 85 -0.26 -3.06 6.85
CA LEU A 85 -0.62 -2.80 5.47
C LEU A 85 -1.68 -3.81 5.00
N GLY A 86 -2.94 -3.38 5.02
CA GLY A 86 -4.10 -4.17 4.60
C GLY A 86 -4.57 -5.18 5.64
N ARG A 87 -3.69 -6.04 6.17
CA ARG A 87 -4.02 -7.07 7.17
C ARG A 87 -3.15 -6.96 8.40
N LYS A 88 -3.68 -7.33 9.56
CA LYS A 88 -2.93 -7.36 10.83
C LYS A 88 -1.70 -8.28 10.79
N SER A 89 -1.71 -9.29 9.92
CA SER A 89 -0.58 -10.19 9.70
C SER A 89 0.54 -9.58 8.84
N CYS A 90 0.35 -8.36 8.32
CA CYS A 90 1.32 -7.65 7.50
C CYS A 90 1.79 -6.38 8.21
N PRO A 91 2.51 -6.47 9.34
CA PRO A 91 3.06 -5.31 10.02
C PRO A 91 4.14 -4.67 9.16
N LEU A 92 4.49 -3.42 9.48
CA LEU A 92 5.65 -2.76 8.88
C LEU A 92 6.93 -3.44 9.36
N ALA A 93 7.85 -3.70 8.45
CA ALA A 93 9.15 -4.30 8.78
C ALA A 93 10.11 -3.32 9.46
N LEU A 94 9.90 -2.01 9.21
CA LEU A 94 10.73 -0.93 9.74
C LEU A 94 9.87 0.10 10.46
N PRO A 95 10.40 0.77 11.49
CA PRO A 95 9.75 1.94 12.07
C PRO A 95 9.58 3.04 11.01
N LEU A 96 8.47 3.75 11.09
CA LEU A 96 8.26 4.92 10.25
C LEU A 96 9.17 6.07 10.71
N SER A 97 9.76 6.79 9.75
CA SER A 97 10.56 7.99 9.96
C SER A 97 9.92 9.20 9.28
N PRO A 98 8.74 9.65 9.71
CA PRO A 98 8.03 10.74 9.06
C PRO A 98 8.79 12.06 9.22
N LYS A 99 8.91 12.81 8.12
CA LYS A 99 9.46 14.17 8.08
C LYS A 99 8.38 15.12 7.59
N VAL A 100 8.24 16.25 8.24
CA VAL A 100 7.42 17.36 7.75
C VAL A 100 8.33 18.28 6.94
N VAL A 101 7.93 18.58 5.72
CA VAL A 101 8.63 19.47 4.81
C VAL A 101 7.65 20.56 4.33
N SER A 102 8.11 21.77 4.15
CA SER A 102 7.31 22.91 3.71
C SER A 102 7.88 23.50 2.43
N ASP A 103 7.00 24.05 1.60
CA ASP A 103 7.38 24.81 0.39
C ASP A 103 8.28 24.03 -0.59
N VAL A 104 8.05 22.72 -0.70
CA VAL A 104 8.77 21.84 -1.61
C VAL A 104 7.85 21.31 -2.71
N SER A 105 8.42 20.98 -3.86
CA SER A 105 7.68 20.30 -4.92
C SER A 105 7.29 18.87 -4.50
N LEU A 106 6.31 18.27 -5.18
CA LEU A 106 5.93 16.89 -4.93
C LEU A 106 7.10 15.91 -5.12
N LYS A 107 7.93 16.19 -6.14
CA LYS A 107 9.13 15.40 -6.42
C LYS A 107 10.14 15.51 -5.28
N ASP A 108 10.43 16.71 -4.81
CA ASP A 108 11.40 16.94 -3.74
C ASP A 108 10.93 16.32 -2.41
N ALA A 109 9.62 16.37 -2.13
CA ALA A 109 9.05 15.69 -0.99
C ALA A 109 9.25 14.16 -1.05
N LEU A 110 9.09 13.55 -2.23
CA LEU A 110 9.31 12.12 -2.45
C LEU A 110 10.81 11.76 -2.49
N ASP A 111 11.66 12.69 -2.87
CA ASP A 111 13.12 12.52 -2.93
C ASP A 111 13.83 12.92 -1.62
N THR A 112 13.06 13.23 -0.58
CA THR A 112 13.60 13.52 0.75
C THR A 112 14.51 12.38 1.20
N GLU A 113 15.72 12.73 1.61
CA GLU A 113 16.69 11.76 2.13
C GLU A 113 16.31 11.27 3.52
N PHE A 114 16.49 10.00 3.75
CA PHE A 114 16.32 9.33 5.05
C PHE A 114 17.65 8.76 5.53
N LEU A 115 17.75 8.52 6.83
CA LEU A 115 18.89 7.81 7.38
C LEU A 115 18.98 6.40 6.76
N PRO A 116 20.20 5.86 6.61
CA PRO A 116 20.37 4.51 6.13
C PRO A 116 19.58 3.50 6.96
N LEU A 117 19.00 2.50 6.30
CA LEU A 117 18.27 1.41 6.94
C LEU A 117 19.20 0.42 7.63
N THR A 118 20.42 0.32 7.11
CA THR A 118 21.49 -0.49 7.66
C THR A 118 22.59 0.41 8.26
N ARG A 119 23.83 -0.04 8.30
CA ARG A 119 24.95 0.73 8.87
C ARG A 119 25.42 1.88 7.99
N SER A 120 25.16 1.81 6.69
CA SER A 120 25.58 2.82 5.72
C SER A 120 24.76 2.78 4.44
N VAL A 121 24.74 3.90 3.71
CA VAL A 121 24.12 3.99 2.38
C VAL A 121 24.70 2.97 1.40
N LYS A 122 26.02 2.68 1.52
CA LYS A 122 26.67 1.66 0.69
C LYS A 122 26.14 0.26 0.97
N GLU A 123 25.91 -0.07 2.22
CA GLU A 123 25.33 -1.35 2.62
C GLU A 123 23.87 -1.44 2.19
N ASP A 124 23.08 -0.37 2.36
CA ASP A 124 21.71 -0.28 1.84
C ASP A 124 21.66 -0.55 0.34
N SER A 125 22.59 0.00 -0.44
CA SER A 125 22.62 -0.19 -1.89
C SER A 125 22.88 -1.63 -2.33
N LEU A 126 23.50 -2.44 -1.48
CA LEU A 126 23.71 -3.87 -1.73
C LEU A 126 22.44 -4.70 -1.49
N TRP A 127 21.68 -4.33 -0.43
CA TRP A 127 20.46 -5.04 -0.04
C TRP A 127 19.22 -4.54 -0.78
N LEU A 128 19.16 -3.24 -1.03
CA LEU A 128 18.08 -2.58 -1.76
C LEU A 128 18.37 -2.56 -3.26
N SER A 129 19.02 -3.60 -3.80
CA SER A 129 19.36 -3.63 -5.21
C SER A 129 18.08 -3.51 -6.05
N SER A 130 17.66 -2.25 -6.24
CA SER A 130 16.73 -1.90 -7.27
C SER A 130 17.38 -2.29 -8.60
N ASN A 131 16.59 -2.70 -9.54
CA ASN A 131 17.03 -2.87 -10.93
C ASN A 131 17.44 -1.52 -11.57
N GLY A 132 17.77 -0.50 -10.76
CA GLY A 132 18.09 0.86 -11.18
C GLY A 132 16.90 1.65 -11.70
N ILE A 133 15.67 1.21 -11.39
CA ILE A 133 14.45 1.91 -11.79
C ILE A 133 13.72 2.39 -10.55
N THR A 134 13.53 3.70 -10.46
CA THR A 134 12.66 4.35 -9.47
C THR A 134 11.33 4.68 -10.12
N THR A 135 10.23 4.30 -9.48
CA THR A 135 8.88 4.57 -10.00
C THR A 135 8.10 5.45 -9.05
N TYR A 136 7.54 6.51 -9.60
CA TYR A 136 6.68 7.47 -8.90
C TYR A 136 5.23 7.24 -9.27
N PHE A 137 4.35 7.32 -8.29
CA PHE A 137 2.89 7.25 -8.45
C PHE A 137 2.27 8.46 -7.75
N TRP A 138 1.35 9.16 -8.42
CA TRP A 138 0.66 10.31 -7.82
C TRP A 138 -0.75 10.46 -8.36
N GLU A 139 -1.55 11.18 -7.62
CA GLU A 139 -2.90 11.64 -7.96
C GLU A 139 -2.85 13.16 -8.18
N GLY A 140 -3.86 13.70 -8.83
CA GLY A 140 -3.92 15.12 -9.15
C GLY A 140 -3.64 15.40 -10.61
N ASN A 141 -2.92 16.47 -10.92
CA ASN A 141 -2.56 16.80 -12.29
C ASN A 141 -1.37 15.96 -12.76
N LYS A 142 -1.36 15.66 -14.05
CA LYS A 142 -0.28 14.90 -14.67
C LYS A 142 1.09 15.56 -14.47
N ASP A 143 1.13 16.89 -14.45
CA ASP A 143 2.35 17.69 -14.38
C ASP A 143 2.80 18.00 -12.95
N ASP A 144 2.07 17.56 -11.92
CA ASP A 144 2.37 17.85 -10.51
C ASP A 144 3.73 17.31 -10.07
N LEU A 145 4.22 16.23 -10.68
CA LEU A 145 5.54 15.69 -10.35
C LEU A 145 6.70 16.54 -10.91
N ALA A 146 6.46 17.34 -11.94
CA ALA A 146 7.46 18.19 -12.59
C ALA A 146 8.76 17.45 -12.97
N ALA A 147 8.65 16.26 -13.53
CA ALA A 147 9.78 15.41 -13.91
C ALA A 147 9.71 15.06 -15.41
N GLU A 148 10.89 14.95 -16.04
CA GLU A 148 10.99 14.54 -17.43
C GLU A 148 10.71 13.05 -17.59
N GLY A 149 10.02 12.67 -18.67
CA GLY A 149 9.75 11.29 -19.04
C GLY A 149 8.34 11.04 -19.52
N THR A 150 8.06 9.79 -19.86
CA THR A 150 6.74 9.38 -20.34
C THR A 150 5.85 9.01 -19.16
N VAL A 151 4.86 9.84 -18.88
CA VAL A 151 3.87 9.60 -17.83
C VAL A 151 2.76 8.69 -18.36
N MET A 152 2.57 7.56 -17.71
CA MET A 152 1.44 6.66 -17.90
C MET A 152 0.31 7.05 -16.94
N THR A 153 -0.93 6.93 -17.40
CA THR A 153 -2.11 7.18 -16.57
C THR A 153 -2.99 5.92 -16.51
N THR A 154 -3.35 5.51 -15.33
CA THR A 154 -4.23 4.37 -15.07
C THR A 154 -5.45 4.79 -14.27
N GLN A 155 -6.50 3.99 -14.31
CA GLN A 155 -7.75 4.28 -13.62
C GLN A 155 -8.21 3.06 -12.79
N PRO A 156 -7.53 2.76 -11.66
CA PRO A 156 -7.96 1.68 -10.78
C PRO A 156 -9.34 1.96 -10.16
N TRP A 157 -10.11 0.88 -9.97
CA TRP A 157 -11.42 0.91 -9.30
C TRP A 157 -11.25 0.68 -7.80
N ASP A 158 -10.62 1.61 -7.11
CA ASP A 158 -10.29 1.46 -5.69
C ASP A 158 -10.65 2.67 -4.82
N ASN A 159 -11.34 3.67 -5.41
CA ASN A 159 -11.85 4.82 -4.65
C ASN A 159 -13.19 4.46 -3.98
N PRO A 160 -13.26 4.37 -2.63
CA PRO A 160 -14.46 3.95 -1.94
C PRO A 160 -15.60 4.97 -2.10
N LEU A 161 -16.65 4.61 -2.83
CA LEU A 161 -17.88 5.40 -2.93
C LEU A 161 -18.80 5.14 -1.73
N SER A 162 -18.97 3.88 -1.36
CA SER A 162 -19.74 3.46 -0.19
C SER A 162 -19.16 2.18 0.41
N ARG A 163 -18.63 2.29 1.64
CA ARG A 163 -18.11 1.13 2.37
C ARG A 163 -19.23 0.18 2.82
N THR A 164 -20.41 0.71 3.13
CA THR A 164 -21.59 -0.08 3.52
C THR A 164 -22.09 -0.95 2.38
N ARG A 165 -22.10 -0.40 1.16
CA ARG A 165 -22.56 -1.11 -0.06
C ARG A 165 -21.41 -1.79 -0.81
N TRP A 166 -20.17 -1.64 -0.33
CA TRP A 166 -18.95 -2.15 -0.97
C TRP A 166 -18.81 -1.70 -2.42
N GLN A 167 -19.09 -0.40 -2.65
CA GLN A 167 -19.03 0.23 -3.95
C GLN A 167 -17.78 1.09 -4.08
N PHE A 168 -17.15 1.01 -5.23
CA PHE A 168 -15.94 1.74 -5.56
C PHE A 168 -16.14 2.53 -6.86
N ASN A 169 -15.38 3.58 -7.01
CA ASN A 169 -15.29 4.39 -8.21
C ASN A 169 -13.85 4.36 -8.76
N GLN A 170 -13.69 4.83 -9.98
CA GLN A 170 -12.35 5.00 -10.57
C GLN A 170 -11.60 6.13 -9.87
N ARG A 171 -10.28 5.97 -9.80
CA ARG A 171 -9.33 6.96 -9.35
C ARG A 171 -8.26 7.14 -10.43
N ILE A 172 -7.89 8.37 -10.73
CA ILE A 172 -6.81 8.65 -11.67
C ILE A 172 -5.47 8.52 -10.94
N VAL A 173 -4.59 7.70 -11.47
CA VAL A 173 -3.22 7.54 -10.96
C VAL A 173 -2.26 7.71 -12.12
N HIS A 174 -1.31 8.61 -11.95
CA HIS A 174 -0.20 8.83 -12.84
C HIS A 174 1.02 8.03 -12.37
N GLN A 175 1.80 7.54 -13.31
CA GLN A 175 3.01 6.78 -13.06
C GLN A 175 4.13 7.27 -13.96
N LEU A 176 5.31 7.46 -13.39
CA LEU A 176 6.56 7.74 -14.10
C LEU A 176 7.66 6.83 -13.57
N SER A 177 8.35 6.13 -14.48
CA SER A 177 9.51 5.32 -14.14
C SER A 177 10.78 5.96 -14.71
N ILE A 178 11.73 6.21 -13.84
CA ILE A 178 13.02 6.83 -14.17
C ILE A 178 14.12 5.80 -13.92
N ARG A 179 14.99 5.62 -14.90
CA ARG A 179 16.19 4.80 -14.72
C ARG A 179 17.29 5.67 -14.11
N GLU A 180 17.77 5.30 -12.95
CA GLU A 180 18.94 5.92 -12.34
C GLU A 180 20.19 5.48 -13.11
N VAL A 181 20.86 6.44 -13.73
CA VAL A 181 22.19 6.21 -14.31
C VAL A 181 23.18 6.22 -13.13
N ARG A 182 23.71 5.05 -12.80
CA ARG A 182 24.79 4.90 -11.81
C ARG A 182 26.13 5.25 -12.39
#